data_ac6ea4e099a40b087ad9993191ec7e49
#
_entry.id   ac6ea4e099a40b087ad9993191ec7e49
#
_cell.length_a   1.000
_cell.length_b   1.000
_cell.length_c   1.000
_cell.angle_alpha   90.00
_cell.angle_beta   90.00
_cell.angle_gamma   90.00
#
_symmetry.space_group_name_H-M   'P 1'
#
loop_
_entity.id
_entity.type
_entity.pdbx_description
1 polymer ?
#
loop_
_entity_poly.entity_id
_entity_poly.type
_entity_poly.pdbx_seq_one_letter_code
_entity_poly.pdbx_strand_id
1 'polypeptide(L)'
;MSDSIESILASVGPSLRDVRRRRRVSLADLAAETGISASTLSRLESGGRRPTLELLLTLARAHGVRLDELVPSAAPQPQLGVDRPFRRDGATFVPLSSEARGLRAFKTILPGGTRVDRLSARVHDGFVWLYVLRGRLRLILGEHELDLEPGEVAEFTTRVPHLMSAAGNDAVELLTIYAEHGESPRVRARTSRRST
;
A
#
# COMPACT_ATOMS: atom_id res chain seq x y z
N MET A 1 -11.00 -15.22 -17.83
CA MET A 1 -11.18 -16.67 -17.54
C MET A 1 -10.84 -16.83 -16.07
N SER A 2 -11.83 -17.23 -15.26
CA SER A 2 -11.60 -17.46 -13.83
C SER A 2 -10.58 -18.58 -13.68
N ASP A 3 -9.48 -18.34 -12.98
CA ASP A 3 -8.59 -19.42 -12.57
C ASP A 3 -9.40 -20.44 -11.81
N SER A 4 -9.29 -21.70 -12.19
CA SER A 4 -10.02 -22.75 -11.49
C SER A 4 -9.47 -22.84 -10.05
N ILE A 5 -10.31 -23.14 -9.08
CA ILE A 5 -9.89 -23.38 -7.69
C ILE A 5 -8.73 -24.38 -7.63
N GLU A 6 -8.68 -25.32 -8.56
CA GLU A 6 -7.60 -26.30 -8.66
C GLU A 6 -6.25 -25.68 -9.03
N SER A 7 -6.24 -24.69 -9.92
CA SER A 7 -5.03 -23.93 -10.27
C SER A 7 -4.50 -23.14 -9.07
N ILE A 8 -5.39 -22.51 -8.32
CA ILE A 8 -5.04 -21.77 -7.10
C ILE A 8 -4.47 -22.75 -6.05
N LEU A 9 -5.14 -23.88 -5.82
CA LEU A 9 -4.66 -24.89 -4.87
C LEU A 9 -3.31 -25.47 -5.26
N ALA A 10 -3.04 -25.66 -6.54
CA ALA A 10 -1.76 -26.14 -7.03
C ALA A 10 -0.62 -25.14 -6.77
N SER A 11 -0.90 -23.85 -6.73
CA SER A 11 0.11 -22.80 -6.47
C SER A 11 0.46 -22.63 -4.98
N VAL A 12 -0.37 -23.13 -4.06
CA VAL A 12 -0.17 -22.98 -2.60
C VAL A 12 1.10 -23.68 -2.13
N GLY A 13 1.37 -24.88 -2.59
CA GLY A 13 2.56 -25.65 -2.20
C GLY A 13 3.88 -24.90 -2.53
N PRO A 14 4.09 -24.50 -3.78
CA PRO A 14 5.22 -23.65 -4.15
C PRO A 14 5.32 -22.37 -3.32
N SER A 15 4.22 -21.67 -3.06
CA SER A 15 4.22 -20.45 -2.25
C SER A 15 4.67 -20.68 -0.80
N LEU A 16 4.17 -21.73 -0.16
CA LEU A 16 4.61 -22.15 1.17
C LEU A 16 6.12 -22.41 1.22
N ARG A 17 6.63 -23.14 0.24
CA ARG A 17 8.05 -23.44 0.12
C ARG A 17 8.91 -22.17 -0.06
N ASP A 18 8.45 -21.25 -0.89
CA ASP A 18 9.15 -19.98 -1.14
C ASP A 18 9.18 -19.09 0.10
N VAL A 19 8.09 -18.96 0.82
CA VAL A 19 8.03 -18.20 2.09
C VAL A 19 8.98 -18.80 3.10
N ARG A 20 8.95 -20.11 3.31
CA ARG A 20 9.86 -20.80 4.25
C ARG A 20 11.33 -20.57 3.88
N ARG A 21 11.68 -20.75 2.58
CA ARG A 21 13.06 -20.58 2.09
C ARG A 21 13.56 -19.14 2.25
N ARG A 22 12.75 -18.14 1.94
CA ARG A 22 13.10 -16.73 2.17
C ARG A 22 13.41 -16.45 3.63
N ARG A 23 12.73 -17.10 4.55
CA ARG A 23 12.98 -17.01 5.99
C ARG A 23 14.11 -17.91 6.48
N ARG A 24 14.69 -18.75 5.62
CA ARG A 24 15.77 -19.68 5.95
C ARG A 24 15.39 -20.66 7.06
N VAL A 25 14.11 -21.04 7.17
CA VAL A 25 13.62 -21.98 8.17
C VAL A 25 13.62 -23.40 7.57
N SER A 26 14.10 -24.39 8.33
CA SER A 26 14.04 -25.79 7.94
C SER A 26 12.62 -26.37 8.15
N LEU A 27 12.31 -27.51 7.49
CA LEU A 27 11.03 -28.19 7.75
C LEU A 27 10.93 -28.71 9.18
N ALA A 28 12.06 -29.04 9.81
CA ALA A 28 12.11 -29.50 11.20
C ALA A 28 11.81 -28.36 12.18
N ASP A 29 12.41 -27.17 11.96
CA ASP A 29 12.16 -26.00 12.78
C ASP A 29 10.71 -25.54 12.67
N LEU A 30 10.17 -25.50 11.44
CA LEU A 30 8.77 -25.15 11.20
C LEU A 30 7.81 -26.14 11.85
N ALA A 31 8.16 -27.44 11.85
CA ALA A 31 7.37 -28.46 12.52
C ALA A 31 7.38 -28.26 14.05
N ALA A 32 8.53 -27.93 14.63
CA ALA A 32 8.64 -27.62 16.06
C ALA A 32 7.83 -26.38 16.44
N GLU A 33 7.86 -25.31 15.60
CA GLU A 33 7.14 -24.07 15.86
C GLU A 33 5.61 -24.23 15.72
N THR A 34 5.15 -25.00 14.73
CA THR A 34 3.71 -25.09 14.36
C THR A 34 2.99 -26.27 14.96
N GLY A 35 3.71 -27.30 15.45
CA GLY A 35 3.15 -28.58 15.82
C GLY A 35 2.70 -29.44 14.63
N ILE A 36 2.93 -29.01 13.40
CA ILE A 36 2.62 -29.76 12.18
C ILE A 36 3.83 -30.64 11.83
N SER A 37 3.61 -31.96 11.64
CA SER A 37 4.73 -32.85 11.34
C SER A 37 5.50 -32.44 10.07
N ALA A 38 6.82 -32.61 10.07
CA ALA A 38 7.68 -32.29 8.93
C ALA A 38 7.25 -33.03 7.66
N SER A 39 6.73 -34.26 7.79
CA SER A 39 6.18 -35.02 6.67
C SER A 39 4.91 -34.36 6.07
N THR A 40 4.04 -33.84 6.92
CA THR A 40 2.85 -33.09 6.49
C THR A 40 3.26 -31.81 5.76
N LEU A 41 4.21 -31.04 6.33
CA LEU A 41 4.74 -29.83 5.70
C LEU A 41 5.37 -30.13 4.33
N SER A 42 6.20 -31.16 4.24
CA SER A 42 6.80 -31.59 2.98
C SER A 42 5.74 -31.95 1.91
N ARG A 43 4.68 -32.67 2.31
CA ARG A 43 3.58 -33.01 1.40
C ARG A 43 2.72 -31.83 1.01
N LEU A 44 2.54 -30.85 1.87
CA LEU A 44 1.89 -29.59 1.52
C LEU A 44 2.72 -28.79 0.48
N GLU A 45 4.03 -28.65 0.72
CA GLU A 45 4.94 -27.94 -0.18
C GLU A 45 5.11 -28.62 -1.56
N SER A 46 5.00 -29.93 -1.60
CA SER A 46 5.09 -30.71 -2.86
C SER A 46 3.74 -30.89 -3.58
N GLY A 47 2.65 -30.37 -3.02
CA GLY A 47 1.31 -30.56 -3.56
C GLY A 47 0.72 -31.95 -3.31
N GLY A 48 1.42 -32.85 -2.60
CA GLY A 48 0.96 -34.18 -2.26
C GLY A 48 -0.11 -34.25 -1.16
N ARG A 49 -0.48 -33.09 -0.60
CA ARG A 49 -1.58 -32.94 0.37
C ARG A 49 -2.33 -31.64 0.08
N ARG A 50 -3.65 -31.69 0.04
CA ARG A 50 -4.48 -30.49 -0.05
C ARG A 50 -4.38 -29.67 1.24
N PRO A 51 -4.13 -28.35 1.16
CA PRO A 51 -4.13 -27.48 2.32
C PRO A 51 -5.56 -27.30 2.84
N THR A 52 -5.73 -27.34 4.17
CA THR A 52 -6.95 -26.88 4.83
C THR A 52 -6.75 -25.45 5.32
N LEU A 53 -7.85 -24.75 5.58
CA LEU A 53 -7.78 -23.35 6.07
C LEU A 53 -7.02 -23.27 7.41
N GLU A 54 -7.22 -24.25 8.31
CA GLU A 54 -6.53 -24.29 9.60
C GLU A 54 -5.01 -24.39 9.42
N LEU A 55 -4.55 -25.27 8.51
CA LEU A 55 -3.13 -25.42 8.22
C LEU A 55 -2.55 -24.11 7.64
N LEU A 56 -3.26 -23.47 6.72
CA LEU A 56 -2.83 -22.23 6.10
C LEU A 56 -2.77 -21.07 7.12
N LEU A 57 -3.76 -20.94 8.00
CA LEU A 57 -3.76 -19.93 9.06
C LEU A 57 -2.61 -20.14 10.04
N THR A 58 -2.35 -21.40 10.44
CA THR A 58 -1.23 -21.75 11.32
C THR A 58 0.11 -21.38 10.66
N LEU A 59 0.29 -21.70 9.38
CA LEU A 59 1.51 -21.41 8.64
C LEU A 59 1.67 -19.91 8.35
N ALA A 60 0.59 -19.21 8.01
CA ALA A 60 0.62 -17.74 7.83
C ALA A 60 1.10 -17.04 9.11
N ARG A 61 0.56 -17.47 10.26
CA ARG A 61 0.94 -16.95 11.58
C ARG A 61 2.41 -17.23 11.92
N ALA A 62 2.85 -18.48 11.76
CA ALA A 62 4.24 -18.87 12.02
C ALA A 62 5.22 -18.14 11.10
N HIS A 63 4.85 -17.92 9.86
CA HIS A 63 5.65 -17.16 8.91
C HIS A 63 5.50 -15.64 9.02
N GLY A 64 4.57 -15.10 9.82
CA GLY A 64 4.33 -13.66 9.92
C GLY A 64 3.93 -13.03 8.58
N VAL A 65 3.21 -13.79 7.75
CA VAL A 65 2.71 -13.35 6.43
C VAL A 65 1.19 -13.37 6.41
N ARG A 66 0.59 -12.66 5.48
CA ARG A 66 -0.87 -12.71 5.27
C ARG A 66 -1.26 -14.01 4.57
N LEU A 67 -2.50 -14.43 4.75
CA LEU A 67 -3.02 -15.65 4.11
C LEU A 67 -3.00 -15.56 2.57
N ASP A 68 -3.25 -14.37 2.02
CA ASP A 68 -3.22 -14.10 0.58
C ASP A 68 -1.80 -14.22 -0.03
N GLU A 69 -0.75 -14.13 0.78
CA GLU A 69 0.62 -14.44 0.33
C GLU A 69 0.89 -15.94 0.20
N LEU A 70 0.13 -16.77 0.92
CA LEU A 70 0.23 -18.22 0.85
C LEU A 70 -0.71 -18.82 -0.21
N VAL A 71 -1.83 -18.14 -0.46
CA VAL A 71 -2.83 -18.53 -1.46
C VAL A 71 -2.82 -17.46 -2.56
N PRO A 72 -1.83 -17.44 -3.44
CA PRO A 72 -1.80 -16.46 -4.49
C PRO A 72 -3.03 -16.67 -5.39
N SER A 73 -3.97 -15.78 -5.27
CA SER A 73 -4.94 -15.54 -6.33
C SER A 73 -4.13 -15.18 -7.57
N ALA A 74 -4.43 -15.82 -8.71
CA ALA A 74 -3.69 -15.70 -9.98
C ALA A 74 -2.64 -14.61 -10.04
N ALA A 75 -1.44 -14.94 -10.55
CA ALA A 75 -0.36 -13.96 -10.73
C ALA A 75 -0.96 -12.61 -11.13
N PRO A 76 -0.58 -11.49 -10.50
CA PRO A 76 -1.12 -10.20 -10.88
C PRO A 76 -0.88 -10.06 -12.37
N GLN A 77 -1.91 -10.33 -13.18
CA GLN A 77 -1.88 -10.00 -14.58
C GLN A 77 -1.62 -8.49 -14.58
N PRO A 78 -0.69 -7.99 -15.41
CA PRO A 78 -0.57 -6.56 -15.58
C PRO A 78 -1.97 -6.06 -15.91
N GLN A 79 -2.63 -5.47 -14.92
CA GLN A 79 -3.94 -4.89 -15.10
C GLN A 79 -3.70 -3.62 -15.92
N LEU A 80 -3.72 -3.78 -17.24
CA LEU A 80 -3.89 -2.69 -18.17
C LEU A 80 -5.34 -2.21 -18.06
N GLY A 81 -5.66 -1.59 -16.97
CA GLY A 81 -7.00 -1.07 -16.69
C GLY A 81 -6.92 -0.33 -15.36
N VAL A 82 -6.75 0.97 -15.46
CA VAL A 82 -6.86 1.84 -14.29
C VAL A 82 -8.34 1.92 -13.96
N ASP A 83 -8.69 1.79 -12.69
CA ASP A 83 -10.04 2.10 -12.20
C ASP A 83 -10.46 3.49 -12.71
N ARG A 84 -11.76 3.70 -12.92
CA ARG A 84 -12.23 4.98 -13.45
C ARG A 84 -11.89 6.13 -12.49
N PRO A 85 -11.49 7.30 -13.04
CA PRO A 85 -11.32 8.50 -12.22
C PRO A 85 -12.60 8.80 -11.43
N PHE A 86 -12.44 9.23 -10.19
CA PHE A 86 -13.55 9.63 -9.32
C PHE A 86 -13.27 10.98 -8.65
N ARG A 87 -14.34 11.63 -8.20
CA ARG A 87 -14.24 12.89 -7.44
C ARG A 87 -14.58 12.67 -5.98
N ARG A 88 -13.81 13.28 -5.11
CA ARG A 88 -14.04 13.30 -3.68
C ARG A 88 -13.50 14.60 -3.10
N ASP A 89 -14.31 15.29 -2.29
CA ASP A 89 -13.92 16.52 -1.59
C ASP A 89 -13.35 17.62 -2.50
N GLY A 90 -13.92 17.77 -3.69
CA GLY A 90 -13.47 18.72 -4.70
C GLY A 90 -12.25 18.27 -5.51
N ALA A 91 -11.49 17.30 -5.06
CA ALA A 91 -10.37 16.72 -5.78
C ALA A 91 -10.80 15.65 -6.78
N THR A 92 -10.03 15.49 -7.86
CA THR A 92 -10.17 14.37 -8.81
C THR A 92 -9.03 13.39 -8.58
N PHE A 93 -9.38 12.12 -8.39
CA PHE A 93 -8.43 11.02 -8.22
C PHE A 93 -8.46 10.13 -9.46
N VAL A 94 -7.30 9.96 -10.07
CA VAL A 94 -7.07 9.01 -11.17
C VAL A 94 -6.25 7.86 -10.60
N PRO A 95 -6.83 6.67 -10.38
CA PRO A 95 -6.08 5.53 -9.87
C PRO A 95 -4.94 5.16 -10.81
N LEU A 96 -3.75 4.92 -10.26
CA LEU A 96 -2.55 4.49 -11.00
C LEU A 96 -2.13 3.05 -10.63
N SER A 97 -2.71 2.50 -9.57
CA SER A 97 -2.51 1.12 -9.16
C SER A 97 -3.82 0.52 -8.71
N SER A 98 -3.97 -0.79 -8.88
CA SER A 98 -4.95 -1.56 -8.11
C SER A 98 -4.54 -1.57 -6.64
N GLU A 99 -5.51 -1.77 -5.74
CA GLU A 99 -5.23 -1.94 -4.32
C GLU A 99 -4.44 -3.24 -4.11
N ALA A 100 -3.14 -3.11 -4.01
CA ALA A 100 -2.25 -4.23 -3.75
C ALA A 100 -1.45 -3.96 -2.48
N ARG A 101 -1.52 -4.87 -1.51
CA ARG A 101 -0.72 -4.82 -0.27
C ARG A 101 -0.92 -3.56 0.57
N GLY A 102 -2.14 -2.99 0.60
CA GLY A 102 -2.44 -1.80 1.39
C GLY A 102 -1.84 -0.50 0.85
N LEU A 103 -1.32 -0.49 -0.38
CA LEU A 103 -0.82 0.70 -1.06
C LEU A 103 -1.73 1.07 -2.23
N ARG A 104 -2.05 2.35 -2.35
CA ARG A 104 -2.86 2.91 -3.45
C ARG A 104 -2.18 4.14 -4.01
N ALA A 105 -1.85 4.11 -5.29
CA ALA A 105 -1.27 5.24 -6.00
C ALA A 105 -2.31 5.94 -6.86
N PHE A 106 -2.29 7.29 -6.83
CA PHE A 106 -3.19 8.13 -7.61
C PHE A 106 -2.43 9.28 -8.25
N LYS A 107 -2.88 9.70 -9.43
CA LYS A 107 -2.73 11.09 -9.86
C LYS A 107 -3.88 11.87 -9.24
N THR A 108 -3.57 12.80 -8.34
CA THR A 108 -4.55 13.65 -7.66
C THR A 108 -4.53 15.03 -8.28
N ILE A 109 -5.70 15.56 -8.64
CA ILE A 109 -5.86 16.88 -9.22
C ILE A 109 -6.70 17.73 -8.26
N LEU A 110 -6.11 18.77 -7.73
CA LEU A 110 -6.76 19.76 -6.88
C LEU A 110 -7.11 20.99 -7.71
N PRO A 111 -8.38 21.42 -7.73
CA PRO A 111 -8.77 22.61 -8.48
C PRO A 111 -8.15 23.86 -7.86
N GLY A 112 -7.81 24.83 -8.71
CA GLY A 112 -7.37 26.14 -8.27
C GLY A 112 -8.53 27.02 -7.77
N GLY A 113 -8.20 28.10 -7.08
CA GLY A 113 -9.17 29.08 -6.59
C GLY A 113 -10.10 28.60 -5.48
N THR A 114 -9.85 27.40 -4.93
CA THR A 114 -10.65 26.86 -3.84
C THR A 114 -10.29 27.54 -2.52
N ARG A 115 -11.28 28.15 -1.85
CA ARG A 115 -11.08 28.66 -0.50
C ARG A 115 -10.84 27.50 0.45
N VAL A 116 -9.74 27.56 1.16
CA VAL A 116 -9.35 26.56 2.15
C VAL A 116 -9.90 26.96 3.49
N ASP A 117 -10.77 26.12 4.04
CA ASP A 117 -11.18 26.21 5.43
C ASP A 117 -10.34 25.23 6.25
N ARG A 118 -9.52 25.75 7.16
CA ARG A 118 -8.70 24.93 8.07
C ARG A 118 -9.53 23.99 8.94
N LEU A 119 -10.81 24.34 9.20
CA LEU A 119 -11.73 23.48 9.94
C LEU A 119 -12.09 22.21 9.19
N SER A 120 -11.83 22.15 7.88
CA SER A 120 -12.03 20.94 7.06
C SER A 120 -10.83 20.00 7.05
N ALA A 121 -9.77 20.27 7.84
CA ALA A 121 -8.63 19.38 8.00
C ALA A 121 -9.08 18.00 8.52
N ARG A 122 -8.54 16.94 7.94
CA ARG A 122 -8.91 15.57 8.26
C ARG A 122 -7.87 14.90 9.13
N VAL A 123 -8.36 13.95 9.95
CA VAL A 123 -7.53 13.07 10.77
C VAL A 123 -8.04 11.65 10.56
N HIS A 124 -7.16 10.74 10.17
CA HIS A 124 -7.46 9.32 10.07
C HIS A 124 -6.17 8.50 10.18
N ASP A 125 -6.29 7.19 10.35
CA ASP A 125 -5.12 6.32 10.31
C ASP A 125 -4.60 6.20 8.88
N GLY A 126 -3.27 6.17 8.76
CA GLY A 126 -2.60 5.97 7.49
C GLY A 126 -1.39 6.88 7.29
N PHE A 127 -0.87 6.81 6.09
CA PHE A 127 0.32 7.52 5.65
C PHE A 127 0.12 8.02 4.22
N VAL A 128 0.63 9.21 3.94
CA VAL A 128 0.64 9.81 2.60
C VAL A 128 2.05 10.16 2.21
N TRP A 129 2.45 9.73 1.02
CA TRP A 129 3.57 10.25 0.28
C TRP A 129 3.06 10.97 -0.96
N LEU A 130 3.57 12.16 -1.26
CA LEU A 130 3.18 12.92 -2.44
C LEU A 130 4.37 13.57 -3.13
N TYR A 131 4.22 13.74 -4.44
CA TYR A 131 5.16 14.46 -5.30
C TYR A 131 4.37 15.47 -6.14
N VAL A 132 4.80 16.72 -6.19
CA VAL A 132 4.16 17.76 -6.99
C VAL A 132 4.60 17.64 -8.45
N LEU A 133 3.66 17.31 -9.33
CA LEU A 133 3.89 17.21 -10.77
C LEU A 133 3.77 18.57 -11.47
N ARG A 134 2.73 19.34 -11.09
CA ARG A 134 2.43 20.65 -11.69
C ARG A 134 1.64 21.52 -10.74
N GLY A 135 1.80 22.84 -10.87
CA GLY A 135 1.16 23.84 -10.00
C GLY A 135 1.85 23.93 -8.64
N ARG A 136 1.31 24.74 -7.73
CA ARG A 136 1.84 24.92 -6.38
C ARG A 136 0.86 24.39 -5.35
N LEU A 137 1.30 23.41 -4.56
CA LEU A 137 0.51 22.79 -3.52
C LEU A 137 0.63 23.58 -2.22
N ARG A 138 -0.50 23.89 -1.61
CA ARG A 138 -0.58 24.30 -0.19
C ARG A 138 -0.92 23.08 0.65
N LEU A 139 -0.01 22.72 1.55
CA LEU A 139 -0.15 21.61 2.49
C LEU A 139 -0.21 22.15 3.91
N ILE A 140 -1.31 21.87 4.61
CA ILE A 140 -1.48 22.19 6.03
C ILE A 140 -1.31 20.89 6.81
N LEU A 141 -0.40 20.89 7.80
CA LEU A 141 -0.13 19.78 8.71
C LEU A 141 -0.13 20.31 10.15
N GLY A 142 -1.22 20.08 10.88
CA GLY A 142 -1.41 20.69 12.19
C GLY A 142 -1.34 22.21 12.11
N GLU A 143 -0.38 22.80 12.82
CA GLU A 143 -0.14 24.25 12.82
C GLU A 143 0.77 24.74 11.66
N HIS A 144 1.37 23.81 10.93
CA HIS A 144 2.31 24.14 9.86
C HIS A 144 1.59 24.31 8.52
N GLU A 145 1.96 25.35 7.79
CA GLU A 145 1.52 25.59 6.42
C GLU A 145 2.75 25.62 5.52
N LEU A 146 2.72 24.79 4.48
CA LEU A 146 3.82 24.58 3.54
C LEU A 146 3.31 24.80 2.13
N ASP A 147 4.00 25.61 1.34
CA ASP A 147 3.79 25.71 -0.10
C ASP A 147 4.88 24.88 -0.78
N LEU A 148 4.48 23.92 -1.62
CA LEU A 148 5.38 23.04 -2.36
C LEU A 148 5.27 23.33 -3.86
N GLU A 149 6.45 23.47 -4.47
CA GLU A 149 6.62 23.70 -5.91
C GLU A 149 6.74 22.37 -6.69
N PRO A 150 6.58 22.38 -8.03
CA PRO A 150 6.83 21.19 -8.85
C PRO A 150 8.22 20.58 -8.60
N GLY A 151 8.28 19.27 -8.43
CA GLY A 151 9.50 18.55 -8.10
C GLY A 151 9.71 18.32 -6.59
N GLU A 152 8.92 18.96 -5.74
CA GLU A 152 9.03 18.76 -4.29
C GLU A 152 8.19 17.58 -3.80
N VAL A 153 8.62 17.00 -2.68
CA VAL A 153 8.04 15.82 -2.05
C VAL A 153 7.60 16.16 -0.63
N ALA A 154 6.46 15.65 -0.23
CA ALA A 154 6.08 15.60 1.18
C ALA A 154 5.65 14.18 1.57
N GLU A 155 5.91 13.87 2.82
CA GLU A 155 5.49 12.59 3.40
C GLU A 155 5.06 12.84 4.84
N PHE A 156 3.89 12.29 5.22
CA PHE A 156 3.34 12.53 6.56
C PHE A 156 2.36 11.44 6.99
N THR A 157 2.20 11.30 8.30
CA THR A 157 1.13 10.50 8.89
C THR A 157 -0.17 11.27 8.87
N THR A 158 -1.24 10.61 8.47
CA THR A 158 -2.59 11.21 8.43
C THR A 158 -3.27 11.30 9.81
N ARG A 159 -2.58 10.89 10.88
CA ARG A 159 -2.98 11.09 12.28
C ARG A 159 -2.83 12.56 12.73
N VAL A 160 -2.08 13.36 11.99
CA VAL A 160 -2.01 14.79 12.18
C VAL A 160 -3.10 15.45 11.33
N PRO A 161 -3.83 16.48 11.84
CA PRO A 161 -4.77 17.23 11.03
C PRO A 161 -4.09 17.72 9.75
N HIS A 162 -4.64 17.36 8.60
CA HIS A 162 -4.01 17.66 7.31
C HIS A 162 -5.03 18.12 6.28
N LEU A 163 -4.58 19.01 5.38
CA LEU A 163 -5.37 19.54 4.28
C LEU A 163 -4.46 19.86 3.11
N MET A 164 -4.88 19.50 1.92
CA MET A 164 -4.19 19.77 0.66
C MET A 164 -5.06 20.63 -0.24
N SER A 165 -4.50 21.69 -0.82
CA SER A 165 -5.20 22.57 -1.75
C SER A 165 -4.24 23.19 -2.75
N ALA A 166 -4.76 23.78 -3.83
CA ALA A 166 -3.95 24.63 -4.68
C ALA A 166 -3.60 25.93 -3.93
N ALA A 167 -2.34 26.38 -4.02
CA ALA A 167 -1.87 27.63 -3.43
C ALA A 167 -2.26 28.88 -4.24
N GLY A 168 -2.93 28.70 -5.37
CA GLY A 168 -3.33 29.79 -6.28
C GLY A 168 -4.56 29.44 -7.10
N ASN A 169 -4.73 30.15 -8.22
CA ASN A 169 -5.87 29.95 -9.11
C ASN A 169 -5.71 28.78 -10.09
N ASP A 170 -4.49 28.29 -10.27
CA ASP A 170 -4.19 27.16 -11.14
C ASP A 170 -4.40 25.85 -10.41
N ALA A 171 -4.83 24.83 -11.15
CA ALA A 171 -4.95 23.49 -10.61
C ALA A 171 -3.57 22.88 -10.29
N VAL A 172 -3.54 22.05 -9.27
CA VAL A 172 -2.33 21.31 -8.86
C VAL A 172 -2.49 19.83 -9.22
N GLU A 173 -1.47 19.28 -9.83
CA GLU A 173 -1.38 17.85 -10.13
C GLU A 173 -0.31 17.20 -9.24
N LEU A 174 -0.69 16.13 -8.57
CA LEU A 174 0.15 15.40 -7.65
C LEU A 174 0.21 13.92 -8.05
N LEU A 175 1.35 13.29 -7.83
CA LEU A 175 1.41 11.85 -7.62
C LEU A 175 1.27 11.61 -6.12
N THR A 176 0.26 10.82 -5.71
CA THR A 176 0.02 10.52 -4.30
C THR A 176 0.00 9.01 -4.07
N ILE A 177 0.61 8.58 -2.97
CA ILE A 177 0.58 7.20 -2.50
C ILE A 177 -0.01 7.19 -1.10
N TYR A 178 -1.06 6.41 -0.92
CA TYR A 178 -1.71 6.19 0.37
C TYR A 178 -1.39 4.79 0.87
N ALA A 179 -1.05 4.68 2.15
CA ALA A 179 -0.87 3.42 2.85
C ALA A 179 -1.80 3.37 4.07
N GLU A 180 -2.53 2.28 4.25
CA GLU A 180 -3.42 2.08 5.41
C GLU A 180 -2.64 1.73 6.68
N HIS A 181 -1.51 1.03 6.52
CA HIS A 181 -0.62 0.65 7.63
C HIS A 181 0.83 0.82 7.15
N GLY A 182 1.62 1.60 7.87
CA GLY A 182 3.04 1.75 7.60
C GLY A 182 3.78 2.10 8.89
N GLU A 183 4.94 1.48 9.12
CA GLU A 183 5.91 2.01 10.06
C GLU A 183 6.22 3.44 9.65
N SER A 184 6.15 4.37 10.60
CA SER A 184 6.40 5.80 10.35
C SER A 184 7.78 6.01 9.71
N PRO A 185 7.86 6.36 8.42
CA PRO A 185 9.09 6.89 7.89
C PRO A 185 9.32 8.24 8.58
N ARG A 186 10.55 8.51 8.93
CA ARG A 186 10.95 9.78 9.54
C ARG A 186 10.70 10.90 8.53
N VAL A 187 9.90 11.89 8.92
CA VAL A 187 9.64 13.11 8.13
C VAL A 187 10.96 13.69 7.63
N ARG A 188 11.18 13.67 6.33
CA ARG A 188 12.25 14.41 5.67
C ARG A 188 11.61 15.33 4.63
N ALA A 189 11.17 16.52 5.08
CA ALA A 189 10.97 17.61 4.15
C ALA A 189 12.35 18.22 3.85
N ARG A 190 12.84 18.08 2.63
CA ARG A 190 13.95 18.89 2.13
C ARG A 190 13.35 20.16 1.53
N THR A 191 13.21 21.18 2.31
CA THR A 191 13.06 22.55 1.80
C THR A 191 14.45 23.05 1.39
N SER A 192 14.66 23.29 0.11
CA SER A 192 15.80 24.07 -0.33
C SER A 192 15.54 25.53 0.09
N ARG A 193 16.14 25.98 1.19
CA ARG A 193 16.22 27.40 1.48
C ARG A 193 17.03 28.06 0.37
N ARG A 194 16.39 28.87 -0.47
CA ARG A 194 17.10 29.91 -1.22
C ARG A 194 17.54 30.97 -0.20
N SER A 195 18.85 31.03 0.05
CA SER A 195 19.47 32.22 0.68
C SER A 195 19.35 33.38 -0.30
N THR A 196 18.84 34.48 0.17
CA THR A 196 18.89 35.82 -0.43
C THR A 196 20.31 36.33 -0.38
#